data_951c5a9126ef2e7e30a949f7ef855295
#
_entry.id   951c5a9126ef2e7e30a949f7ef855295
#
_cell.length_a   1.000
_cell.length_b   1.000
_cell.length_c   1.000
_cell.angle_alpha   90.00
_cell.angle_beta   90.00
_cell.angle_gamma   90.00
#
_symmetry.space_group_name_H-M   'P 1'
#
loop_
_entity.id
_entity.type
_entity.pdbx_description
1 polymer ?
#
loop_
_entity_poly.entity_id
_entity_poly.type
_entity_poly.pdbx_seq_one_letter_code
_entity_poly.pdbx_strand_id
1 'polypeptide(L)'
;MITLISSAADVTSYSIRILSAYLKKKGFHTRLIFLPDTEFESYEATTDWIPYNENTINQLIDLCKESCLIGFSLFTSDFPNAVYLTGHLKKNLNIPIIWGGKHPSAKPEQSLLHADMVCVGEGEEALAELLGKIESGQEYSTTKNICLKHNGTIIKNPVRSIIDNLDLIPFADYSFDNHYIKEIETGNIIQLTPEILKKYFFPDKVVGLIPYQTLFSRGCPFSCTYCFSFKDMYKGQKYVRFRSIENMIQELEDIKKKLNYVQMIWFVDDNIYTLPLEKINEFCKTYKERIG
;
A
#
# COMPACT_ATOMS: atom_id res chain seq x y z
N MET A 1 -13.47 -12.02 -0.32
CA MET A 1 -13.10 -10.58 -0.34
C MET A 1 -11.97 -10.31 0.64
N ILE A 2 -10.99 -9.46 0.29
CA ILE A 2 -9.95 -8.97 1.20
C ILE A 2 -10.24 -7.52 1.62
N THR A 3 -10.03 -7.19 2.91
CA THR A 3 -9.99 -5.80 3.38
C THR A 3 -8.54 -5.37 3.55
N LEU A 4 -8.11 -4.31 2.86
CA LEU A 4 -6.79 -3.69 2.98
C LEU A 4 -6.90 -2.39 3.78
N ILE A 5 -6.10 -2.27 4.83
CA ILE A 5 -6.14 -1.15 5.78
C ILE A 5 -4.83 -0.38 5.69
N SER A 6 -4.94 0.95 5.60
CA SER A 6 -3.83 1.88 5.80
C SER A 6 -4.07 2.66 7.08
N SER A 7 -3.12 2.58 8.00
CA SER A 7 -3.07 3.39 9.22
C SER A 7 -2.12 4.60 9.09
N ALA A 8 -1.61 4.84 7.89
CA ALA A 8 -0.78 6.00 7.60
C ALA A 8 -1.60 7.29 7.60
N ALA A 9 -1.01 8.38 8.07
CA ALA A 9 -1.62 9.71 8.01
C ALA A 9 -1.90 10.16 6.56
N ASP A 10 -1.05 9.75 5.63
CA ASP A 10 -1.21 10.02 4.20
C ASP A 10 -2.22 9.06 3.56
N VAL A 11 -3.35 9.61 3.14
CA VAL A 11 -4.45 8.88 2.48
C VAL A 11 -4.19 8.52 1.02
N THR A 12 -3.06 8.96 0.44
CA THR A 12 -2.66 8.51 -0.90
C THR A 12 -2.37 7.03 -0.89
N SER A 13 -1.70 6.52 0.17
CA SER A 13 -1.48 5.08 0.47
C SER A 13 -1.32 4.23 -0.79
N TYR A 14 -0.36 4.64 -1.63
CA TYR A 14 -0.14 4.10 -2.98
C TYR A 14 -0.09 2.56 -3.00
N SER A 15 0.56 1.95 -1.99
CA SER A 15 0.75 0.50 -1.93
C SER A 15 -0.56 -0.29 -1.85
N ILE A 16 -1.49 0.08 -0.97
CA ILE A 16 -2.77 -0.67 -0.85
C ILE A 16 -3.68 -0.42 -2.05
N ARG A 17 -3.58 0.76 -2.70
CA ARG A 17 -4.33 1.06 -3.92
C ARG A 17 -3.83 0.23 -5.10
N ILE A 18 -2.51 0.05 -5.24
CA ILE A 18 -1.93 -0.85 -6.26
C ILE A 18 -2.33 -2.30 -6.00
N LEU A 19 -2.24 -2.77 -4.76
CA LEU A 19 -2.67 -4.12 -4.40
C LEU A 19 -4.15 -4.34 -4.71
N SER A 20 -5.02 -3.39 -4.35
CA SER A 20 -6.45 -3.45 -4.70
C SER A 20 -6.67 -3.54 -6.20
N ALA A 21 -6.05 -2.66 -6.99
CA ALA A 21 -6.17 -2.67 -8.44
C ALA A 21 -5.70 -4.00 -9.05
N TYR A 22 -4.58 -4.53 -8.57
CA TYR A 22 -4.04 -5.80 -9.04
C TYR A 22 -4.97 -6.98 -8.70
N LEU A 23 -5.48 -7.03 -7.47
CA LEU A 23 -6.40 -8.07 -7.02
C LEU A 23 -7.74 -8.01 -7.77
N LYS A 24 -8.30 -6.81 -7.98
CA LYS A 24 -9.49 -6.59 -8.81
C LYS A 24 -9.27 -7.08 -10.25
N LYS A 25 -8.12 -6.79 -10.86
CA LYS A 25 -7.73 -7.31 -12.18
C LYS A 25 -7.68 -8.84 -12.23
N LYS A 26 -7.38 -9.49 -11.09
CA LYS A 26 -7.38 -10.96 -10.94
C LYS A 26 -8.75 -11.54 -10.56
N GLY A 27 -9.80 -10.72 -10.47
CA GLY A 27 -11.16 -11.14 -10.16
C GLY A 27 -11.52 -11.19 -8.67
N PHE A 28 -10.65 -10.71 -7.78
CA PHE A 28 -10.93 -10.66 -6.35
C PHE A 28 -11.67 -9.37 -5.96
N HIS A 29 -12.57 -9.47 -5.00
CA HIS A 29 -13.20 -8.32 -4.39
C HIS A 29 -12.31 -7.74 -3.29
N THR A 30 -12.14 -6.41 -3.31
CA THR A 30 -11.33 -5.69 -2.32
C THR A 30 -12.14 -4.60 -1.62
N ARG A 31 -11.81 -4.36 -0.36
CA ARG A 31 -12.25 -3.20 0.42
C ARG A 31 -11.02 -2.43 0.87
N LEU A 32 -11.01 -1.11 0.71
CA LEU A 32 -9.95 -0.24 1.22
C LEU A 32 -10.47 0.59 2.38
N ILE A 33 -9.72 0.61 3.49
CA ILE A 33 -10.03 1.45 4.65
C ILE A 33 -8.81 2.29 4.98
N PHE A 34 -9.01 3.61 4.96
CA PHE A 34 -7.99 4.60 5.32
C PHE A 34 -8.29 5.16 6.70
N LEU A 35 -7.32 5.08 7.60
CA LEU A 35 -7.45 5.52 8.98
C LEU A 35 -6.42 6.62 9.30
N PRO A 36 -6.52 7.82 8.70
CA PRO A 36 -5.63 8.92 9.03
C PRO A 36 -5.77 9.27 10.52
N ASP A 37 -4.63 9.49 11.18
CA ASP A 37 -4.59 9.53 12.65
C ASP A 37 -4.66 10.94 13.22
N THR A 38 -4.12 11.95 12.55
CA THR A 38 -4.13 13.34 13.01
C THR A 38 -3.95 14.31 11.86
N GLU A 39 -4.23 15.58 12.12
CA GLU A 39 -3.84 16.68 11.26
C GLU A 39 -2.34 16.58 10.94
N PHE A 40 -2.03 16.60 9.68
CA PHE A 40 -0.67 16.49 9.10
C PHE A 40 0.26 17.64 9.53
N GLU A 41 -0.13 18.43 10.54
CA GLU A 41 0.58 19.64 10.95
C GLU A 41 1.80 19.42 11.84
N SER A 42 1.96 18.27 12.46
CA SER A 42 3.13 18.07 13.33
C SER A 42 3.98 16.87 12.86
N TYR A 43 4.99 17.17 12.05
CA TYR A 43 6.19 16.35 11.94
C TYR A 43 7.02 16.34 13.26
N GLU A 44 6.56 17.04 14.28
CA GLU A 44 7.02 16.82 15.62
C GLU A 44 6.42 15.48 16.06
N ALA A 45 7.28 14.47 16.12
CA ALA A 45 6.97 13.20 16.74
C ALA A 45 6.52 13.49 18.18
N THR A 46 5.25 13.80 18.35
CA THR A 46 4.65 13.77 19.67
C THR A 46 4.66 12.31 20.06
N THR A 47 5.38 12.03 21.14
CA THR A 47 5.50 10.70 21.75
C THR A 47 4.14 10.19 22.27
N ASP A 48 3.10 10.98 22.18
CA ASP A 48 1.76 10.66 22.64
C ASP A 48 0.90 10.16 21.47
N TRP A 49 1.03 8.85 21.22
CA TRP A 49 0.14 8.13 20.34
C TRP A 49 -1.30 8.15 20.91
N ILE A 50 -2.25 8.74 20.16
CA ILE A 50 -3.66 8.78 20.53
C ILE A 50 -4.36 7.56 19.91
N PRO A 51 -4.84 6.61 20.72
CA PRO A 51 -5.55 5.44 20.19
C PRO A 51 -6.86 5.86 19.53
N TYR A 52 -7.26 5.11 18.51
CA TYR A 52 -8.58 5.24 17.89
C TYR A 52 -9.69 5.08 18.96
N ASN A 53 -10.72 5.90 18.90
CA ASN A 53 -11.84 5.79 19.82
C ASN A 53 -12.63 4.48 19.60
N GLU A 54 -13.42 4.10 20.61
CA GLU A 54 -14.18 2.84 20.59
C GLU A 54 -15.15 2.74 19.41
N ASN A 55 -15.78 3.85 19.03
CA ASN A 55 -16.68 3.91 17.88
C ASN A 55 -15.96 3.58 16.56
N THR A 56 -14.76 4.16 16.34
CA THR A 56 -13.91 3.86 15.17
C THR A 56 -13.58 2.37 15.14
N ILE A 57 -13.17 1.79 16.27
CA ILE A 57 -12.82 0.38 16.37
C ILE A 57 -14.03 -0.52 16.06
N ASN A 58 -15.20 -0.22 16.61
CA ASN A 58 -16.42 -1.00 16.36
C ASN A 58 -16.83 -0.95 14.88
N GLN A 59 -16.78 0.21 14.24
CA GLN A 59 -17.07 0.34 12.82
C GLN A 59 -16.03 -0.39 11.95
N LEU A 60 -14.74 -0.35 12.32
CA LEU A 60 -13.70 -1.09 11.64
C LEU A 60 -13.95 -2.60 11.71
N ILE A 61 -14.29 -3.12 12.90
CA ILE A 61 -14.64 -4.53 13.10
C ILE A 61 -15.82 -4.90 12.21
N ASP A 62 -16.88 -4.08 12.19
CA ASP A 62 -18.07 -4.34 11.38
C ASP A 62 -17.75 -4.40 9.89
N LEU A 63 -16.94 -3.48 9.39
CA LEU A 63 -16.49 -3.48 7.99
C LEU A 63 -15.62 -4.69 7.65
N CYS A 64 -14.91 -5.27 8.61
CA CYS A 64 -14.03 -6.41 8.37
C CYS A 64 -14.74 -7.79 8.45
N LYS A 65 -15.95 -7.88 9.01
CA LYS A 65 -16.66 -9.16 9.28
C LYS A 65 -16.83 -10.08 8.07
N GLU A 66 -16.99 -9.52 6.89
CA GLU A 66 -17.21 -10.27 5.64
C GLU A 66 -15.91 -10.62 4.90
N SER A 67 -14.76 -10.29 5.46
CA SER A 67 -13.46 -10.52 4.83
C SER A 67 -13.01 -11.97 5.03
N CYS A 68 -12.37 -12.56 4.02
CA CYS A 68 -11.64 -13.81 4.18
C CYS A 68 -10.18 -13.59 4.60
N LEU A 69 -9.69 -12.36 4.45
CA LEU A 69 -8.34 -11.93 4.84
C LEU A 69 -8.35 -10.42 5.13
N ILE A 70 -7.62 -10.00 6.15
CA ILE A 70 -7.39 -8.58 6.46
C ILE A 70 -5.91 -8.29 6.27
N GLY A 71 -5.58 -7.26 5.48
CA GLY A 71 -4.20 -6.89 5.16
C GLY A 71 -3.84 -5.48 5.58
N PHE A 72 -2.62 -5.30 6.10
CA PHE A 72 -2.01 -4.00 6.38
C PHE A 72 -0.75 -3.83 5.54
N SER A 73 -0.52 -2.60 5.05
CA SER A 73 0.76 -2.22 4.43
C SER A 73 1.45 -1.18 5.30
N LEU A 74 2.64 -1.51 5.82
CA LEU A 74 3.28 -0.78 6.92
C LEU A 74 4.66 -0.24 6.56
N PHE A 75 4.91 1.01 6.93
CA PHE A 75 6.24 1.52 7.27
C PHE A 75 6.51 1.31 8.78
N THR A 76 7.72 1.62 9.22
CA THR A 76 8.08 1.48 10.64
C THR A 76 7.31 2.47 11.54
N SER A 77 6.99 3.64 11.01
CA SER A 77 6.14 4.64 11.68
C SER A 77 4.74 4.11 12.02
N ASP A 78 4.21 3.23 11.16
CA ASP A 78 2.83 2.73 11.30
C ASP A 78 2.72 1.52 12.25
N PHE A 79 3.87 0.98 12.70
CA PHE A 79 3.93 -0.24 13.49
C PHE A 79 3.08 -0.18 14.78
N PRO A 80 3.12 0.88 15.60
CA PRO A 80 2.30 0.96 16.82
C PRO A 80 0.80 0.90 16.52
N ASN A 81 0.36 1.66 15.51
CA ASN A 81 -1.05 1.68 15.06
C ASN A 81 -1.50 0.30 14.57
N ALA A 82 -0.66 -0.38 13.78
CA ALA A 82 -0.96 -1.72 13.28
C ALA A 82 -1.05 -2.75 14.41
N VAL A 83 -0.19 -2.69 15.42
CA VAL A 83 -0.26 -3.56 16.61
C VAL A 83 -1.58 -3.36 17.33
N TYR A 84 -1.96 -2.11 17.59
CA TYR A 84 -3.20 -1.76 18.27
C TYR A 84 -4.44 -2.26 17.50
N LEU A 85 -4.55 -1.91 16.23
CA LEU A 85 -5.68 -2.29 15.39
C LEU A 85 -5.78 -3.81 15.22
N THR A 86 -4.65 -4.49 15.00
CA THR A 86 -4.58 -5.95 14.87
C THR A 86 -5.05 -6.63 16.16
N GLY A 87 -4.65 -6.11 17.33
CA GLY A 87 -5.09 -6.63 18.63
C GLY A 87 -6.61 -6.58 18.80
N HIS A 88 -7.23 -5.46 18.42
CA HIS A 88 -8.69 -5.31 18.46
C HIS A 88 -9.40 -6.22 17.46
N LEU A 89 -8.91 -6.30 16.21
CA LEU A 89 -9.49 -7.18 15.19
C LEU A 89 -9.42 -8.64 15.60
N LYS A 90 -8.27 -9.14 16.07
CA LYS A 90 -8.08 -10.54 16.49
C LYS A 90 -8.92 -10.92 17.73
N LYS A 91 -9.18 -9.97 18.60
CA LYS A 91 -10.06 -10.18 19.79
C LYS A 91 -11.51 -10.40 19.38
N ASN A 92 -11.98 -9.82 18.28
CA ASN A 92 -13.37 -9.77 17.89
C ASN A 92 -13.71 -10.61 16.65
N LEU A 93 -12.70 -10.94 15.82
CA LEU A 93 -12.90 -11.65 14.56
C LEU A 93 -11.96 -12.85 14.47
N ASN A 94 -12.47 -13.94 13.90
CA ASN A 94 -11.68 -15.13 13.56
C ASN A 94 -11.29 -15.10 12.08
N ILE A 95 -10.65 -14.00 11.65
CA ILE A 95 -10.23 -13.77 10.27
C ILE A 95 -8.72 -13.60 10.28
N PRO A 96 -7.97 -14.31 9.40
CA PRO A 96 -6.53 -14.20 9.36
C PRO A 96 -6.09 -12.78 8.97
N ILE A 97 -5.00 -12.32 9.59
CA ILE A 97 -4.43 -10.98 9.37
C ILE A 97 -3.03 -11.11 8.80
N ILE A 98 -2.79 -10.43 7.66
CA ILE A 98 -1.50 -10.38 6.99
C ILE A 98 -0.93 -8.96 7.02
N TRP A 99 0.36 -8.83 7.35
CA TRP A 99 1.10 -7.59 7.24
C TRP A 99 2.09 -7.63 6.08
N GLY A 100 2.18 -6.55 5.32
CA GLY A 100 3.13 -6.35 4.24
C GLY A 100 3.74 -4.94 4.28
N GLY A 101 4.58 -4.63 3.31
CA GLY A 101 5.30 -3.36 3.21
C GLY A 101 6.74 -3.44 3.72
N LYS A 102 7.37 -2.26 3.88
CA LYS A 102 8.82 -2.19 4.19
C LYS A 102 9.15 -2.74 5.57
N HIS A 103 8.39 -2.39 6.60
CA HIS A 103 8.67 -2.87 7.96
C HIS A 103 8.52 -4.40 8.11
N PRO A 104 7.40 -5.02 7.71
CA PRO A 104 7.25 -6.47 7.82
C PRO A 104 8.27 -7.25 6.97
N SER A 105 8.67 -6.71 5.83
CA SER A 105 9.71 -7.34 5.01
C SER A 105 11.08 -7.28 5.66
N ALA A 106 11.39 -6.20 6.40
CA ALA A 106 12.64 -6.04 7.14
C ALA A 106 12.67 -6.83 8.44
N LYS A 107 11.52 -6.98 9.11
CA LYS A 107 11.37 -7.56 10.45
C LYS A 107 10.20 -8.55 10.50
N PRO A 108 10.24 -9.64 9.69
CA PRO A 108 9.11 -10.57 9.60
C PRO A 108 8.80 -11.27 10.91
N GLU A 109 9.80 -11.67 11.71
CA GLU A 109 9.59 -12.34 12.98
C GLU A 109 8.92 -11.42 14.01
N GLN A 110 9.32 -10.13 14.07
CA GLN A 110 8.70 -9.14 14.93
C GLN A 110 7.24 -8.94 14.53
N SER A 111 6.96 -8.85 13.25
CA SER A 111 5.60 -8.68 12.72
C SER A 111 4.71 -9.89 13.01
N LEU A 112 5.27 -11.11 12.97
CA LEU A 112 4.58 -12.36 13.32
C LEU A 112 4.27 -12.48 14.82
N LEU A 113 4.76 -11.61 15.69
CA LEU A 113 4.28 -11.54 17.07
C LEU A 113 2.83 -11.04 17.14
N HIS A 114 2.39 -10.31 16.13
CA HIS A 114 1.08 -9.65 16.09
C HIS A 114 0.19 -10.18 14.96
N ALA A 115 0.70 -10.28 13.73
CA ALA A 115 -0.01 -10.81 12.57
C ALA A 115 0.06 -12.33 12.49
N ASP A 116 -0.86 -12.94 11.75
CA ASP A 116 -0.87 -14.38 11.48
C ASP A 116 0.09 -14.73 10.33
N MET A 117 0.22 -13.80 9.39
CA MET A 117 1.06 -13.92 8.22
C MET A 117 1.80 -12.61 7.94
N VAL A 118 2.93 -12.72 7.25
CA VAL A 118 3.71 -11.60 6.73
C VAL A 118 4.00 -11.82 5.26
N CYS A 119 3.71 -10.84 4.43
CA CYS A 119 4.14 -10.81 3.04
C CYS A 119 5.49 -10.07 2.93
N VAL A 120 6.52 -10.79 2.48
CA VAL A 120 7.88 -10.28 2.33
C VAL A 120 8.15 -9.93 0.88
N GLY A 121 8.56 -8.69 0.61
CA GLY A 121 8.80 -8.16 -0.75
C GLY A 121 7.55 -7.69 -1.47
N GLU A 122 7.47 -7.88 -2.79
CA GLU A 122 6.33 -7.43 -3.61
C GLU A 122 5.10 -8.32 -3.37
N GLY A 123 3.97 -7.68 -3.12
CA GLY A 123 2.76 -8.35 -2.62
C GLY A 123 1.74 -8.74 -3.69
N GLU A 124 1.82 -8.21 -4.91
CA GLU A 124 0.77 -8.33 -5.92
C GLU A 124 0.42 -9.79 -6.25
N GLU A 125 1.41 -10.55 -6.70
CA GLU A 125 1.21 -11.97 -7.03
C GLU A 125 1.09 -12.85 -5.79
N ALA A 126 1.78 -12.47 -4.70
CA ALA A 126 1.73 -13.22 -3.45
C ALA A 126 0.32 -13.22 -2.84
N LEU A 127 -0.31 -12.05 -2.77
CA LEU A 127 -1.67 -11.92 -2.27
C LEU A 127 -2.70 -12.55 -3.20
N ALA A 128 -2.52 -12.44 -4.53
CA ALA A 128 -3.43 -13.08 -5.48
C ALA A 128 -3.40 -14.62 -5.34
N GLU A 129 -2.22 -15.23 -5.22
CA GLU A 129 -2.08 -16.68 -4.97
C GLU A 129 -2.65 -17.07 -3.61
N LEU A 130 -2.32 -16.31 -2.56
CA LEU A 130 -2.81 -16.57 -1.21
C LEU A 130 -4.34 -16.53 -1.14
N LEU A 131 -4.97 -15.51 -1.71
CA LEU A 131 -6.42 -15.36 -1.75
C LEU A 131 -7.08 -16.48 -2.54
N GLY A 132 -6.52 -16.86 -3.70
CA GLY A 132 -7.03 -17.98 -4.48
C GLY A 132 -7.04 -19.29 -3.69
N LYS A 133 -5.99 -19.55 -2.90
CA LYS A 133 -5.91 -20.73 -2.03
C LYS A 133 -6.89 -20.64 -0.87
N ILE A 134 -7.04 -19.49 -0.21
CA ILE A 134 -7.98 -19.29 0.89
C ILE A 134 -9.43 -19.50 0.39
N GLU A 135 -9.83 -18.87 -0.72
CA GLU A 135 -11.17 -18.95 -1.26
C GLU A 135 -11.53 -20.37 -1.77
N SER A 136 -10.53 -21.10 -2.25
CA SER A 136 -10.73 -22.51 -2.68
C SER A 136 -10.54 -23.55 -1.57
N GLY A 137 -10.24 -23.13 -0.34
CA GLY A 137 -9.98 -24.03 0.78
C GLY A 137 -8.71 -24.88 0.63
N GLN A 138 -7.76 -24.41 -0.20
CA GLN A 138 -6.49 -25.11 -0.42
C GLN A 138 -5.44 -24.73 0.63
N GLU A 139 -4.46 -25.62 0.81
CA GLU A 139 -3.31 -25.38 1.69
C GLU A 139 -2.46 -24.21 1.17
N TYR A 140 -2.24 -23.21 2.03
CA TYR A 140 -1.52 -21.99 1.66
C TYR A 140 -0.19 -21.77 2.41
N SER A 141 0.20 -22.66 3.32
CA SER A 141 1.43 -22.51 4.12
C SER A 141 2.71 -22.46 3.28
N THR A 142 2.68 -22.96 2.04
CA THR A 142 3.80 -22.99 1.09
C THR A 142 3.77 -21.83 0.08
N THR A 143 2.91 -20.84 0.25
CA THR A 143 2.80 -19.70 -0.67
C THR A 143 4.06 -18.84 -0.62
N LYS A 144 4.70 -18.66 -1.78
CA LYS A 144 5.93 -17.84 -1.90
C LYS A 144 5.69 -16.42 -1.40
N ASN A 145 6.71 -15.79 -0.82
CA ASN A 145 6.71 -14.49 -0.13
C ASN A 145 5.98 -14.49 1.21
N ILE A 146 5.24 -15.54 1.57
CA ILE A 146 4.48 -15.56 2.82
C ILE A 146 5.30 -16.23 3.92
N CYS A 147 5.50 -15.48 5.01
CA CYS A 147 5.98 -16.02 6.28
C CYS A 147 4.78 -16.18 7.22
N LEU A 148 4.70 -17.29 7.94
CA LEU A 148 3.60 -17.59 8.86
C LEU A 148 4.04 -18.48 10.01
N LYS A 149 3.25 -18.50 11.09
CA LYS A 149 3.41 -19.47 12.17
C LYS A 149 2.57 -20.72 11.87
N HIS A 150 3.20 -21.87 11.90
CA HIS A 150 2.54 -23.16 11.76
C HIS A 150 3.05 -24.11 12.85
N ASN A 151 2.16 -24.63 13.69
CA ASN A 151 2.51 -25.51 14.81
C ASN A 151 3.65 -24.99 15.69
N GLY A 152 3.63 -23.70 16.03
CA GLY A 152 4.64 -23.05 16.87
C GLY A 152 5.97 -22.73 16.15
N THR A 153 6.14 -23.14 14.91
CA THR A 153 7.34 -22.89 14.11
C THR A 153 7.07 -21.79 13.07
N ILE A 154 8.04 -20.91 12.83
CA ILE A 154 7.96 -19.90 11.77
C ILE A 154 8.41 -20.55 10.45
N ILE A 155 7.50 -20.59 9.48
CA ILE A 155 7.79 -20.97 8.10
C ILE A 155 8.10 -19.70 7.33
N LYS A 156 9.27 -19.66 6.68
CA LYS A 156 9.68 -18.60 5.76
C LYS A 156 9.75 -19.17 4.35
N ASN A 157 8.74 -18.89 3.55
CA ASN A 157 8.77 -19.36 2.17
C ASN A 157 9.71 -18.51 1.30
N PRO A 158 10.29 -19.09 0.25
CA PRO A 158 11.16 -18.36 -0.66
C PRO A 158 10.43 -17.20 -1.33
N VAL A 159 11.17 -16.14 -1.62
CA VAL A 159 10.66 -15.01 -2.39
C VAL A 159 10.51 -15.42 -3.86
N ARG A 160 9.41 -15.03 -4.50
CA ARG A 160 9.17 -15.27 -5.93
C ARG A 160 10.00 -14.34 -6.80
N SER A 161 10.05 -14.64 -8.11
CA SER A 161 10.57 -13.68 -9.08
C SER A 161 9.72 -12.41 -9.10
N ILE A 162 10.37 -11.27 -9.31
CA ILE A 162 9.68 -9.98 -9.43
C ILE A 162 8.95 -9.87 -10.77
N ILE A 163 7.95 -9.00 -10.83
CA ILE A 163 7.27 -8.66 -12.09
C ILE A 163 8.22 -7.78 -12.90
N ASP A 164 8.81 -8.30 -13.99
CA ASP A 164 9.80 -7.58 -14.79
C ASP A 164 9.21 -6.37 -15.51
N ASN A 165 8.05 -6.55 -16.12
CA ASN A 165 7.35 -5.48 -16.83
C ASN A 165 6.34 -4.79 -15.91
N LEU A 166 6.70 -3.59 -15.42
CA LEU A 166 5.83 -2.82 -14.53
C LEU A 166 4.54 -2.32 -15.18
N ASP A 167 4.46 -2.26 -16.50
CA ASP A 167 3.24 -1.87 -17.23
C ASP A 167 2.12 -2.92 -17.11
N LEU A 168 2.44 -4.13 -16.65
CA LEU A 168 1.45 -5.16 -16.34
C LEU A 168 0.71 -4.92 -15.02
N ILE A 169 1.27 -4.07 -14.15
CA ILE A 169 0.67 -3.66 -12.90
C ILE A 169 -0.35 -2.56 -13.20
N PRO A 170 -1.61 -2.70 -12.76
CA PRO A 170 -2.62 -1.67 -12.97
C PRO A 170 -2.27 -0.36 -12.26
N PHE A 171 -2.88 0.73 -12.69
CA PHE A 171 -2.81 2.01 -11.98
C PHE A 171 -3.46 1.90 -10.59
N ALA A 172 -3.07 2.79 -9.70
CA ALA A 172 -3.61 2.85 -8.35
C ALA A 172 -5.16 2.93 -8.36
N ASP A 173 -5.81 2.19 -7.46
CA ASP A 173 -7.26 2.11 -7.38
C ASP A 173 -7.89 3.39 -6.82
N TYR A 174 -8.40 4.21 -7.71
CA TYR A 174 -9.24 5.38 -7.44
C TYR A 174 -10.64 5.18 -8.04
N SER A 175 -11.18 3.96 -7.93
CA SER A 175 -12.56 3.67 -8.34
C SER A 175 -13.59 4.16 -7.31
N PHE A 176 -13.16 4.33 -6.06
CA PHE A 176 -14.01 4.62 -4.89
C PHE A 176 -15.04 3.53 -4.58
N ASP A 177 -14.98 2.40 -5.29
CA ASP A 177 -15.85 1.26 -5.04
C ASP A 177 -15.37 0.50 -3.80
N ASN A 178 -16.23 0.45 -2.78
CA ASN A 178 -15.96 -0.20 -1.49
C ASN A 178 -14.73 0.40 -0.75
N HIS A 179 -14.54 1.73 -0.86
CA HIS A 179 -13.50 2.47 -0.17
C HIS A 179 -14.09 3.27 1.00
N TYR A 180 -13.39 3.28 2.13
CA TYR A 180 -13.81 3.95 3.36
C TYR A 180 -12.68 4.77 3.96
N ILE A 181 -13.03 5.81 4.70
CA ILE A 181 -12.09 6.68 5.39
C ILE A 181 -12.62 7.06 6.78
N LYS A 182 -11.73 7.10 7.77
CA LYS A 182 -12.03 7.69 9.07
C LYS A 182 -12.04 9.22 8.95
N GLU A 183 -13.11 9.85 9.33
CA GLU A 183 -13.16 11.32 9.52
C GLU A 183 -12.34 11.71 10.75
N ILE A 184 -11.48 12.72 10.59
CA ILE A 184 -10.58 13.18 11.66
C ILE A 184 -11.42 13.75 12.83
N GLU A 185 -12.42 14.57 12.52
CA GLU A 185 -13.19 15.30 13.52
C GLU A 185 -14.13 14.40 14.33
N THR A 186 -14.77 13.44 13.68
CA THR A 186 -15.81 12.61 14.31
C THR A 186 -15.31 11.24 14.73
N GLY A 187 -14.24 10.75 14.11
CA GLY A 187 -13.78 9.39 14.22
C GLY A 187 -14.69 8.34 13.54
N ASN A 188 -15.73 8.78 12.81
CA ASN A 188 -16.58 7.87 12.06
C ASN A 188 -15.88 7.35 10.80
N ILE A 189 -16.10 6.09 10.46
CA ILE A 189 -15.64 5.52 9.20
C ILE A 189 -16.77 5.65 8.19
N ILE A 190 -16.57 6.49 7.18
CA ILE A 190 -17.57 6.79 6.16
C ILE A 190 -17.11 6.29 4.79
N GLN A 191 -18.05 6.12 3.85
CA GLN A 191 -17.69 5.78 2.47
C GLN A 191 -16.86 6.90 1.84
N LEU A 192 -15.73 6.54 1.24
CA LEU A 192 -14.85 7.48 0.57
C LEU A 192 -15.39 7.81 -0.82
N THR A 193 -15.57 9.10 -1.09
CA THR A 193 -15.92 9.66 -2.41
C THR A 193 -14.81 10.59 -2.91
N PRO A 194 -14.79 10.98 -4.20
CA PRO A 194 -13.85 11.98 -4.70
C PRO A 194 -13.89 13.31 -3.92
N GLU A 195 -15.10 13.75 -3.52
CA GLU A 195 -15.31 14.99 -2.79
C GLU A 195 -14.76 14.91 -1.36
N ILE A 196 -14.95 13.76 -0.71
CA ILE A 196 -14.40 13.50 0.63
C ILE A 196 -12.88 13.40 0.54
N LEU A 197 -12.36 12.64 -0.43
CA LEU A 197 -10.91 12.48 -0.61
C LEU A 197 -10.21 13.83 -0.79
N LYS A 198 -10.83 14.77 -1.54
CA LYS A 198 -10.30 16.12 -1.75
C LYS A 198 -9.96 16.84 -0.45
N LYS A 199 -10.72 16.62 0.63
CA LYS A 199 -10.48 17.24 1.95
C LYS A 199 -9.20 16.75 2.63
N TYR A 200 -8.70 15.57 2.22
CA TYR A 200 -7.51 14.92 2.79
C TYR A 200 -6.29 15.02 1.87
N PHE A 201 -6.42 15.69 0.71
CA PHE A 201 -5.28 16.00 -0.15
C PHE A 201 -4.78 17.39 0.21
N PHE A 202 -3.78 17.43 1.08
CA PHE A 202 -3.20 18.69 1.51
C PHE A 202 -2.18 19.21 0.50
N PRO A 203 -2.12 20.54 0.27
CA PRO A 203 -1.05 21.13 -0.51
C PRO A 203 0.32 20.83 0.10
N ASP A 204 1.31 20.55 -0.76
CA ASP A 204 2.69 20.43 -0.33
C ASP A 204 3.15 21.71 0.37
N LYS A 205 3.82 21.59 1.52
CA LYS A 205 4.19 22.74 2.36
C LYS A 205 5.22 23.68 1.72
N VAL A 206 5.99 23.19 0.74
CA VAL A 206 7.04 23.97 0.08
C VAL A 206 6.51 24.68 -1.15
N VAL A 207 5.77 23.98 -2.01
CA VAL A 207 5.30 24.51 -3.29
C VAL A 207 3.82 24.94 -3.26
N GLY A 208 3.07 24.57 -2.23
CA GLY A 208 1.66 24.95 -2.07
C GLY A 208 0.70 24.29 -3.06
N LEU A 209 1.12 23.23 -3.76
CA LEU A 209 0.33 22.52 -4.76
C LEU A 209 -0.12 21.16 -4.24
N ILE A 210 -1.32 20.72 -4.66
CA ILE A 210 -1.87 19.41 -4.30
C ILE A 210 -1.20 18.31 -5.13
N PRO A 211 -0.43 17.38 -4.50
CA PRO A 211 0.30 16.36 -5.20
C PRO A 211 -0.54 15.11 -5.51
N TYR A 212 -0.28 14.47 -6.63
CA TYR A 212 -0.58 13.07 -6.88
C TYR A 212 0.71 12.25 -6.77
N GLN A 213 0.69 11.24 -5.93
CA GLN A 213 1.86 10.36 -5.76
C GLN A 213 1.80 9.19 -6.72
N THR A 214 2.91 8.95 -7.44
CA THR A 214 3.09 7.79 -8.32
C THR A 214 4.55 7.36 -8.37
N LEU A 215 4.81 6.20 -9.00
CA LEU A 215 6.14 5.65 -9.21
C LEU A 215 6.42 5.54 -10.71
N PHE A 216 7.57 5.99 -11.15
CA PHE A 216 8.11 5.69 -12.48
C PHE A 216 8.86 4.37 -12.51
N SER A 217 9.50 4.03 -11.39
CA SER A 217 10.37 2.87 -11.25
C SER A 217 10.13 2.10 -9.96
N ARG A 218 10.63 0.88 -9.90
CA ARG A 218 10.79 0.11 -8.66
C ARG A 218 12.22 -0.38 -8.54
N GLY A 219 12.74 -0.32 -7.33
CA GLY A 219 14.07 -0.76 -6.97
C GLY A 219 15.12 0.34 -7.04
N CYS A 220 16.18 0.16 -6.28
CA CYS A 220 17.32 1.07 -6.20
C CYS A 220 18.62 0.27 -6.30
N PRO A 221 19.61 0.70 -7.12
CA PRO A 221 20.86 -0.03 -7.28
C PRO A 221 21.81 0.16 -6.10
N PHE A 222 21.57 1.17 -5.26
CA PHE A 222 22.46 1.54 -4.16
C PHE A 222 22.28 0.63 -2.94
N SER A 223 23.26 0.65 -2.04
CA SER A 223 23.29 -0.11 -0.78
C SER A 223 23.64 0.85 0.37
N CYS A 224 22.84 1.91 0.53
CA CYS A 224 23.04 2.91 1.58
C CYS A 224 22.88 2.25 2.97
N THR A 225 23.80 2.53 3.89
CA THR A 225 23.89 1.85 5.19
C THR A 225 22.67 2.06 6.09
N TYR A 226 21.92 3.13 5.88
CA TYR A 226 20.73 3.49 6.62
C TYR A 226 19.41 3.02 5.97
N CYS A 227 19.47 2.51 4.74
CA CYS A 227 18.29 2.18 3.94
C CYS A 227 18.04 0.67 3.91
N PHE A 228 16.81 0.26 4.21
CA PHE A 228 16.38 -1.09 3.90
C PHE A 228 15.91 -1.16 2.44
N SER A 229 16.74 -1.74 1.60
CA SER A 229 16.43 -2.02 0.20
C SER A 229 16.16 -3.52 0.02
N PHE A 230 15.20 -3.87 -0.85
CA PHE A 230 14.91 -5.26 -1.18
C PHE A 230 15.95 -5.90 -2.13
N LYS A 231 17.02 -5.18 -2.48
CA LYS A 231 18.02 -5.60 -3.46
C LYS A 231 18.62 -6.97 -3.19
N ASP A 232 19.00 -7.24 -1.93
CA ASP A 232 19.59 -8.52 -1.57
C ASP A 232 18.57 -9.66 -1.61
N MET A 233 17.31 -9.37 -1.34
CA MET A 233 16.21 -10.33 -1.43
C MET A 233 15.96 -10.79 -2.87
N TYR A 234 16.19 -9.91 -3.84
CA TYR A 234 16.03 -10.17 -5.28
C TYR A 234 17.37 -10.32 -6.01
N LYS A 235 18.41 -10.77 -5.30
CA LYS A 235 19.73 -10.98 -5.90
C LYS A 235 19.66 -11.90 -7.11
N GLY A 236 20.32 -11.49 -8.20
CA GLY A 236 20.31 -12.23 -9.47
C GLY A 236 19.14 -11.90 -10.40
N GLN A 237 18.23 -11.03 -9.98
CA GLN A 237 17.13 -10.53 -10.81
C GLN A 237 17.36 -9.07 -11.23
N LYS A 238 16.70 -8.62 -12.29
CA LYS A 238 16.74 -7.23 -12.74
C LYS A 238 15.91 -6.35 -11.78
N TYR A 239 16.46 -6.08 -10.59
CA TYR A 239 15.72 -5.43 -9.51
C TYR A 239 15.25 -4.00 -9.85
N VAL A 240 16.07 -3.19 -10.55
CA VAL A 240 15.67 -1.84 -11.00
C VAL A 240 14.89 -1.97 -12.31
N ARG A 241 13.63 -1.58 -12.28
CA ARG A 241 12.67 -1.68 -13.40
C ARG A 241 11.93 -0.37 -13.58
N PHE A 242 11.54 -0.08 -14.81
CA PHE A 242 10.85 1.16 -15.18
C PHE A 242 9.54 0.85 -15.88
N ARG A 243 8.56 1.69 -15.66
CA ARG A 243 7.35 1.75 -16.48
C ARG A 243 7.69 2.41 -17.82
N SER A 244 6.92 2.13 -18.86
CA SER A 244 7.02 2.87 -20.11
C SER A 244 6.47 4.29 -19.93
N ILE A 245 6.96 5.21 -20.78
CA ILE A 245 6.47 6.59 -20.77
C ILE A 245 4.99 6.63 -21.10
N GLU A 246 4.55 5.84 -22.06
CA GLU A 246 3.14 5.75 -22.45
C GLU A 246 2.27 5.31 -21.27
N ASN A 247 2.69 4.29 -20.51
CA ASN A 247 1.97 3.83 -19.32
C ASN A 247 1.87 4.92 -18.23
N MET A 248 2.95 5.67 -18.02
CA MET A 248 2.96 6.81 -17.10
C MET A 248 1.98 7.91 -17.52
N ILE A 249 2.01 8.29 -18.78
CA ILE A 249 1.16 9.36 -19.31
C ILE A 249 -0.32 8.96 -19.28
N GLN A 250 -0.65 7.71 -19.60
CA GLN A 250 -2.02 7.18 -19.49
C GLN A 250 -2.56 7.25 -18.06
N GLU A 251 -1.74 6.91 -17.06
CA GLU A 251 -2.13 7.06 -15.65
C GLU A 251 -2.43 8.52 -15.32
N LEU A 252 -1.57 9.44 -15.76
CA LEU A 252 -1.73 10.87 -15.48
C LEU A 252 -2.96 11.47 -16.16
N GLU A 253 -3.26 11.05 -17.39
CA GLU A 253 -4.51 11.42 -18.09
C GLU A 253 -5.75 10.92 -17.34
N ASP A 254 -5.71 9.69 -16.82
CA ASP A 254 -6.79 9.10 -16.05
C ASP A 254 -6.99 9.86 -14.71
N ILE A 255 -5.91 10.14 -14.00
CA ILE A 255 -5.95 10.89 -12.74
C ILE A 255 -6.41 12.33 -12.94
N LYS A 256 -5.96 13.01 -14.00
CA LYS A 256 -6.43 14.37 -14.33
C LYS A 256 -7.95 14.42 -14.51
N LYS A 257 -8.56 13.35 -15.03
CA LYS A 257 -10.03 13.25 -15.17
C LYS A 257 -10.72 12.94 -13.85
N LYS A 258 -10.16 12.02 -13.04
CA LYS A 258 -10.77 11.53 -11.80
C LYS A 258 -10.59 12.48 -10.63
N LEU A 259 -9.40 13.10 -10.54
CA LEU A 259 -8.99 13.98 -9.44
C LEU A 259 -8.59 15.34 -10.01
N ASN A 260 -9.55 16.08 -10.50
CA ASN A 260 -9.34 17.35 -11.21
C ASN A 260 -8.75 18.48 -10.35
N TYR A 261 -8.61 18.24 -9.05
CA TYR A 261 -8.00 19.16 -8.09
C TYR A 261 -6.49 18.92 -7.90
N VAL A 262 -5.93 17.86 -8.47
CA VAL A 262 -4.48 17.58 -8.45
C VAL A 262 -3.76 18.62 -9.32
N GLN A 263 -2.65 19.16 -8.80
CA GLN A 263 -1.92 20.27 -9.39
C GLN A 263 -0.46 19.95 -9.69
N MET A 264 0.09 18.90 -9.06
CA MET A 264 1.47 18.45 -9.33
C MET A 264 1.58 16.93 -9.20
N ILE A 265 2.66 16.40 -9.75
CA ILE A 265 3.02 14.99 -9.62
C ILE A 265 4.21 14.88 -8.68
N TRP A 266 4.08 13.97 -7.72
CA TRP A 266 5.15 13.63 -6.80
C TRP A 266 5.61 12.20 -7.05
N PHE A 267 6.80 12.05 -7.63
CA PHE A 267 7.41 10.75 -7.81
C PHE A 267 8.00 10.26 -6.48
N VAL A 268 7.46 9.13 -5.99
CA VAL A 268 7.89 8.50 -4.72
C VAL A 268 8.77 7.26 -4.98
N ASP A 269 9.53 7.29 -6.07
CA ASP A 269 10.48 6.25 -6.45
C ASP A 269 11.56 6.06 -5.38
N ASP A 270 12.06 4.84 -5.22
CA ASP A 270 13.23 4.59 -4.38
C ASP A 270 14.43 5.43 -4.85
N ASN A 271 14.58 5.63 -6.16
CA ASN A 271 15.55 6.54 -6.77
C ASN A 271 15.25 6.83 -8.24
N ILE A 272 14.61 7.95 -8.52
CA ILE A 272 14.25 8.36 -9.90
C ILE A 272 15.47 8.71 -10.77
N TYR A 273 16.59 9.11 -10.15
CA TYR A 273 17.83 9.45 -10.89
C TYR A 273 18.51 8.26 -11.56
N THR A 274 18.01 7.04 -11.36
CA THR A 274 18.45 5.86 -12.11
C THR A 274 17.82 5.80 -13.51
N LEU A 275 16.81 6.62 -13.77
CA LEU A 275 16.20 6.74 -15.09
C LEU A 275 17.17 7.39 -16.07
N PRO A 276 17.40 6.83 -17.27
CA PRO A 276 18.24 7.46 -18.29
C PRO A 276 17.74 8.86 -18.66
N LEU A 277 18.65 9.82 -18.83
CA LEU A 277 18.32 11.22 -19.13
C LEU A 277 17.45 11.37 -20.38
N GLU A 278 17.69 10.54 -21.40
CA GLU A 278 16.89 10.50 -22.62
C GLU A 278 15.40 10.17 -22.33
N LYS A 279 15.14 9.23 -21.41
CA LYS A 279 13.80 8.89 -20.97
C LYS A 279 13.14 9.99 -20.13
N ILE A 280 13.93 10.70 -19.34
CA ILE A 280 13.42 11.88 -18.60
C ILE A 280 12.99 12.95 -19.61
N ASN A 281 13.84 13.25 -20.60
CA ASN A 281 13.54 14.24 -21.64
C ASN A 281 12.30 13.85 -22.47
N GLU A 282 12.19 12.57 -22.87
CA GLU A 282 11.04 12.03 -23.59
C GLU A 282 9.77 12.17 -22.74
N PHE A 283 9.83 11.82 -21.46
CA PHE A 283 8.69 11.98 -20.53
C PHE A 283 8.28 13.46 -20.43
N CYS A 284 9.22 14.37 -20.20
CA CYS A 284 8.92 15.80 -20.07
C CYS A 284 8.27 16.36 -21.34
N LYS A 285 8.75 15.95 -22.53
CA LYS A 285 8.15 16.34 -23.80
C LYS A 285 6.72 15.82 -23.94
N THR A 286 6.52 14.53 -23.75
CA THR A 286 5.19 13.89 -23.88
C THR A 286 4.21 14.42 -22.82
N TYR A 287 4.70 14.65 -21.60
CA TYR A 287 3.92 15.28 -20.53
C TYR A 287 3.40 16.65 -20.95
N LYS A 288 4.29 17.52 -21.46
CA LYS A 288 3.93 18.87 -21.92
C LYS A 288 2.93 18.84 -23.08
N GLU A 289 3.02 17.86 -23.97
CA GLU A 289 2.12 17.72 -25.13
C GLU A 289 0.72 17.21 -24.73
N ARG A 290 0.63 16.30 -23.74
CA ARG A 290 -0.62 15.57 -23.46
C ARG A 290 -1.28 15.96 -22.14
N ILE A 291 -0.51 16.40 -21.17
CA ILE A 291 -1.04 16.77 -19.85
C ILE A 291 -1.10 18.30 -19.70
N GLY A 292 -0.07 19.03 -20.17
CA GLY A 292 -0.01 20.48 -20.16
C GLY A 292 0.79 21.08 -19.01
#